data_1bb16f1da31cac77a1ba9bf4423a17b4
#
_entry.id   1bb16f1da31cac77a1ba9bf4423a17b4
#
_cell.length_a   1.000
_cell.length_b   1.000
_cell.length_c   1.000
_cell.angle_alpha   90.00
_cell.angle_beta   90.00
_cell.angle_gamma   90.00
#
_symmetry.space_group_name_H-M   'P 1'
#
loop_
_entity.id
_entity.type
_entity.pdbx_description
1 polymer ?
#
loop_
_entity_poly.entity_id
_entity_poly.type
_entity_poly.pdbx_seq_one_letter_code
_entity_poly.pdbx_strand_id
1 'polypeptide(L)'
;VSTETLGTSSVADLLARIDHLYVSTRSVIEAIADPERWDTRLTSGMTLREVVAHLAAWEETVPPRVEHALATGTELGGYDDIDGFNANVADATRDTPVDDLKLRLARSHDAIVALLRSFEAREMPELARNIVEWNTVEHYPDHFGDLAAVTKDAKDLARIVNAGWINFRLALMSLGESGLDAKTRVGWTFKGMAAHCAGWEALSVDRLKHLRETGEQSSSGVDTDGFNARLANEAGLRTAAEVLKDLDDAHTRMVAEIEKLTPDQLKAHDGWAIAIVAGNSYGHYGEHHAELFAAVPKRPSELIERMREGWRPFRRALARIGSQRLGEKTTSGWTGKAMLAHLAYWLEALEESLPERLAGRRGRIRDAQAENDKTEAAAAPQPVHAIVKRLDDAYRKVFDTVEALPADEDLHFMAIRLIAGESYGHFVEHLAEIEPWVPKTTADVLKRFDDTWTIFRGRVREVGRAGLMNATPSGWSYRDMCAHAANWMQQAVAELEGGFKIWNAATIQAENERAVEAHRLVGAEAMLDELDTSHTRVREAIAKVSDERMAAKVAGVVPFYTYLHWEEHLREDLGMNE
;
A
#
# COMPACT_ATOMS: atom_id res chain seq x y z
N VAL A 1 0.15 -36.33 -6.00
CA VAL A 1 -0.38 -35.39 -5.01
C VAL A 1 -0.90 -36.22 -3.85
N SER A 2 -0.18 -36.21 -2.72
CA SER A 2 -0.57 -36.91 -1.51
C SER A 2 -1.67 -36.13 -0.81
N THR A 3 -2.83 -36.75 -0.65
CA THR A 3 -3.91 -36.29 0.22
C THR A 3 -3.46 -36.41 1.69
N GLU A 4 -2.73 -35.42 2.18
CA GLU A 4 -2.65 -35.19 3.62
C GLU A 4 -3.97 -34.57 4.07
N THR A 5 -4.63 -35.23 5.00
CA THR A 5 -5.81 -34.77 5.71
C THR A 5 -5.52 -33.37 6.32
N LEU A 6 -5.99 -32.34 5.64
CA LEU A 6 -6.02 -30.97 6.15
C LEU A 6 -6.83 -30.98 7.46
N GLY A 7 -6.19 -30.65 8.56
CA GLY A 7 -6.87 -30.39 9.81
C GLY A 7 -8.01 -29.37 9.55
N THR A 8 -9.16 -29.55 10.21
CA THR A 8 -10.36 -28.73 10.05
C THR A 8 -10.00 -27.23 10.12
N SER A 9 -9.97 -26.57 8.96
CA SER A 9 -9.72 -25.12 8.88
C SER A 9 -10.83 -24.39 9.63
N SER A 10 -10.53 -23.27 10.27
CA SER A 10 -11.54 -22.51 11.00
C SER A 10 -12.58 -21.93 10.04
N VAL A 11 -13.75 -21.53 10.55
CA VAL A 11 -14.77 -20.82 9.74
C VAL A 11 -14.20 -19.51 9.19
N ALA A 12 -13.32 -18.85 9.94
CA ALA A 12 -12.62 -17.65 9.49
C ALA A 12 -11.69 -17.92 8.29
N ASP A 13 -10.98 -19.06 8.29
CA ASP A 13 -10.16 -19.47 7.14
C ASP A 13 -11.03 -19.78 5.91
N LEU A 14 -12.16 -20.43 6.12
CA LEU A 14 -13.10 -20.74 5.03
C LEU A 14 -13.69 -19.46 4.45
N LEU A 15 -14.11 -18.52 5.28
CA LEU A 15 -14.58 -17.19 4.87
C LEU A 15 -13.50 -16.46 4.04
N ALA A 16 -12.28 -16.42 4.54
CA ALA A 16 -11.18 -15.76 3.83
C ALA A 16 -10.92 -16.37 2.44
N ARG A 17 -10.97 -17.71 2.32
CA ARG A 17 -10.80 -18.42 1.05
C ARG A 17 -11.93 -18.10 0.06
N ILE A 18 -13.17 -18.08 0.54
CA ILE A 18 -14.35 -17.79 -0.28
C ILE A 18 -14.34 -16.35 -0.77
N ASP A 19 -14.20 -15.39 0.14
CA ASP A 19 -14.14 -13.97 -0.21
C ASP A 19 -13.05 -13.69 -1.25
N HIS A 20 -11.92 -14.38 -1.11
CA HIS A 20 -10.83 -14.27 -2.07
C HIS A 20 -11.22 -14.73 -3.47
N LEU A 21 -11.66 -15.99 -3.59
CA LEU A 21 -12.00 -16.56 -4.88
C LEU A 21 -13.14 -15.78 -5.55
N TYR A 22 -14.12 -15.34 -4.75
CA TYR A 22 -15.18 -14.47 -5.22
C TYR A 22 -14.63 -13.14 -5.77
N VAL A 23 -13.76 -12.44 -5.02
CA VAL A 23 -13.18 -11.16 -5.46
C VAL A 23 -12.35 -11.34 -6.72
N SER A 24 -11.57 -12.41 -6.83
CA SER A 24 -10.78 -12.72 -8.02
C SER A 24 -11.67 -13.00 -9.23
N THR A 25 -12.68 -13.87 -9.08
CA THR A 25 -13.65 -14.19 -10.13
C THR A 25 -14.41 -12.94 -10.58
N ARG A 26 -14.93 -12.17 -9.64
CA ARG A 26 -15.64 -10.93 -9.91
C ARG A 26 -14.78 -9.90 -10.65
N SER A 27 -13.50 -9.76 -10.26
CA SER A 27 -12.58 -8.82 -10.92
C SER A 27 -12.36 -9.17 -12.38
N VAL A 28 -12.23 -10.45 -12.70
CA VAL A 28 -12.15 -10.93 -14.09
C VAL A 28 -13.45 -10.66 -14.85
N ILE A 29 -14.60 -10.98 -14.25
CA ILE A 29 -15.92 -10.72 -14.84
C ILE A 29 -16.13 -9.23 -15.11
N GLU A 30 -15.75 -8.35 -14.20
CA GLU A 30 -15.88 -6.90 -14.37
C GLU A 30 -14.89 -6.32 -15.41
N ALA A 31 -13.75 -6.97 -15.62
CA ALA A 31 -12.79 -6.57 -16.65
C ALA A 31 -13.27 -6.85 -18.09
N ILE A 32 -14.30 -7.67 -18.27
CA ILE A 32 -14.88 -7.97 -19.59
C ILE A 32 -15.82 -6.83 -19.99
N ALA A 33 -15.27 -5.87 -20.75
CA ALA A 33 -15.98 -4.65 -21.12
C ALA A 33 -16.78 -4.77 -22.42
N ASP A 34 -16.49 -5.77 -23.27
CA ASP A 34 -17.15 -5.94 -24.57
C ASP A 34 -18.50 -6.66 -24.41
N PRO A 35 -19.65 -5.99 -24.71
CA PRO A 35 -20.98 -6.59 -24.57
C PRO A 35 -21.19 -7.86 -25.42
N GLU A 36 -20.55 -7.96 -26.60
CA GLU A 36 -20.73 -9.11 -27.49
C GLU A 36 -20.11 -10.40 -26.94
N ARG A 37 -19.17 -10.28 -25.99
CA ARG A 37 -18.51 -11.44 -25.41
C ARG A 37 -19.35 -12.23 -24.45
N TRP A 38 -20.33 -11.61 -23.84
CA TRP A 38 -21.18 -12.26 -22.86
C TRP A 38 -21.96 -13.44 -23.44
N ASP A 39 -22.21 -13.44 -24.74
CA ASP A 39 -22.91 -14.50 -25.46
C ASP A 39 -21.96 -15.41 -26.27
N THR A 40 -20.63 -15.26 -26.07
CA THR A 40 -19.62 -16.15 -26.68
C THR A 40 -19.68 -17.52 -26.00
N ARG A 41 -19.81 -18.59 -26.79
CA ARG A 41 -19.81 -19.96 -26.28
C ARG A 41 -18.39 -20.42 -25.96
N LEU A 42 -18.21 -20.91 -24.75
CA LEU A 42 -16.95 -21.36 -24.18
C LEU A 42 -16.71 -22.86 -24.44
N THR A 43 -15.54 -23.38 -24.09
CA THR A 43 -15.20 -24.81 -24.22
C THR A 43 -16.07 -25.70 -23.35
N SER A 44 -16.54 -25.21 -22.21
CA SER A 44 -17.56 -25.89 -21.37
C SER A 44 -18.93 -26.04 -22.04
N GLY A 45 -19.15 -25.39 -23.18
CA GLY A 45 -20.46 -25.34 -23.86
C GLY A 45 -21.37 -24.23 -23.35
N MET A 46 -21.06 -23.58 -22.22
CA MET A 46 -21.77 -22.42 -21.68
C MET A 46 -21.28 -21.11 -22.34
N THR A 47 -22.13 -20.11 -22.35
CA THR A 47 -21.70 -18.74 -22.60
C THR A 47 -21.18 -18.12 -21.32
N LEU A 48 -20.41 -17.02 -21.41
CA LEU A 48 -19.94 -16.32 -20.22
C LEU A 48 -21.09 -15.81 -19.35
N ARG A 49 -22.21 -15.38 -19.95
CA ARG A 49 -23.46 -15.04 -19.26
C ARG A 49 -23.98 -16.22 -18.45
N GLU A 50 -24.01 -17.39 -19.06
CA GLU A 50 -24.47 -18.63 -18.42
C GLU A 50 -23.52 -19.03 -17.27
N VAL A 51 -22.20 -18.83 -17.38
CA VAL A 51 -21.25 -19.08 -16.28
C VAL A 51 -21.54 -18.20 -15.08
N VAL A 52 -21.78 -16.89 -15.28
CA VAL A 52 -22.09 -16.00 -14.15
C VAL A 52 -23.42 -16.35 -13.49
N ALA A 53 -24.44 -16.69 -14.31
CA ALA A 53 -25.74 -17.12 -13.81
C ALA A 53 -25.64 -18.45 -13.04
N HIS A 54 -24.85 -19.39 -13.55
CA HIS A 54 -24.57 -20.69 -12.97
C HIS A 54 -23.86 -20.57 -11.60
N LEU A 55 -22.80 -19.78 -11.51
CA LEU A 55 -22.13 -19.52 -10.23
C LEU A 55 -23.11 -18.97 -9.18
N ALA A 56 -23.88 -17.94 -9.54
CA ALA A 56 -24.86 -17.36 -8.63
C ALA A 56 -25.94 -18.38 -8.20
N ALA A 57 -26.43 -19.18 -9.13
CA ALA A 57 -27.47 -20.16 -8.84
C ALA A 57 -26.99 -21.27 -7.89
N TRP A 58 -25.77 -21.76 -8.07
CA TRP A 58 -25.20 -22.76 -7.15
C TRP A 58 -24.93 -22.19 -5.76
N GLU A 59 -24.46 -20.97 -5.65
CA GLU A 59 -24.33 -20.28 -4.36
C GLU A 59 -25.69 -20.11 -3.66
N GLU A 60 -26.75 -19.77 -4.39
CA GLU A 60 -28.11 -19.63 -3.85
C GLU A 60 -28.65 -20.94 -3.28
N THR A 61 -28.12 -22.10 -3.70
CA THR A 61 -28.50 -23.40 -3.13
C THR A 61 -27.87 -23.65 -1.75
N VAL A 62 -26.79 -22.96 -1.41
CA VAL A 62 -26.01 -23.24 -0.19
C VAL A 62 -26.80 -22.98 1.09
N PRO A 63 -27.43 -21.82 1.32
CA PRO A 63 -28.11 -21.57 2.58
C PRO A 63 -29.23 -22.62 2.89
N PRO A 64 -30.16 -22.93 1.98
CA PRO A 64 -31.21 -23.91 2.29
C PRO A 64 -30.65 -25.34 2.47
N ARG A 65 -29.61 -25.73 1.75
CA ARG A 65 -28.94 -27.04 1.92
C ARG A 65 -28.26 -27.15 3.28
N VAL A 66 -27.56 -26.10 3.71
CA VAL A 66 -26.92 -26.05 5.03
C VAL A 66 -27.98 -26.07 6.14
N GLU A 67 -29.05 -25.28 6.03
CA GLU A 67 -30.16 -25.30 7.00
C GLU A 67 -30.77 -26.70 7.13
N HIS A 68 -31.01 -27.38 6.02
CA HIS A 68 -31.52 -28.75 6.02
C HIS A 68 -30.53 -29.71 6.68
N ALA A 69 -29.24 -29.63 6.32
CA ALA A 69 -28.19 -30.48 6.90
C ALA A 69 -28.06 -30.28 8.43
N LEU A 70 -28.19 -29.05 8.92
CA LEU A 70 -28.22 -28.76 10.36
C LEU A 70 -29.45 -29.35 11.06
N ALA A 71 -30.60 -29.38 10.40
CA ALA A 71 -31.86 -29.87 10.98
C ALA A 71 -31.96 -31.39 10.96
N THR A 72 -31.42 -32.05 9.94
CA THR A 72 -31.66 -33.47 9.68
C THR A 72 -30.41 -34.35 9.73
N GLY A 73 -29.24 -33.77 9.63
CA GLY A 73 -27.96 -34.50 9.46
C GLY A 73 -27.77 -35.13 8.08
N THR A 74 -28.63 -34.79 7.11
CA THR A 74 -28.58 -35.29 5.73
C THR A 74 -28.57 -34.15 4.72
N GLU A 75 -28.09 -34.42 3.49
CA GLU A 75 -28.15 -33.44 2.43
C GLU A 75 -29.57 -33.28 1.87
N LEU A 76 -29.92 -32.04 1.48
CA LEU A 76 -31.19 -31.74 0.81
C LEU A 76 -31.14 -32.32 -0.61
N GLY A 77 -32.04 -33.23 -0.94
CA GLY A 77 -32.15 -33.83 -2.27
C GLY A 77 -32.63 -32.85 -3.33
N GLY A 78 -32.51 -33.27 -4.60
CA GLY A 78 -33.00 -32.50 -5.75
C GLY A 78 -31.90 -31.79 -6.57
N TYR A 79 -30.64 -31.99 -6.21
CA TYR A 79 -29.48 -31.42 -6.93
C TYR A 79 -28.61 -32.49 -7.61
N ASP A 80 -29.12 -33.74 -7.69
CA ASP A 80 -28.39 -34.85 -8.31
C ASP A 80 -28.32 -34.75 -9.85
N ASP A 81 -29.33 -34.08 -10.47
CA ASP A 81 -29.36 -33.76 -11.91
C ASP A 81 -28.68 -32.37 -12.15
N ILE A 82 -27.37 -32.37 -12.12
CA ILE A 82 -26.55 -31.15 -12.33
C ILE A 82 -26.82 -30.54 -13.71
N ASP A 83 -26.87 -31.38 -14.75
CA ASP A 83 -27.07 -30.91 -16.13
C ASP A 83 -28.45 -30.29 -16.31
N GLY A 84 -29.50 -30.91 -15.76
CA GLY A 84 -30.84 -30.36 -15.77
C GLY A 84 -30.97 -29.06 -14.97
N PHE A 85 -30.31 -28.97 -13.82
CA PHE A 85 -30.26 -27.73 -13.04
C PHE A 85 -29.58 -26.60 -13.84
N ASN A 86 -28.43 -26.86 -14.44
CA ASN A 86 -27.68 -25.89 -15.23
C ASN A 86 -28.46 -25.42 -16.46
N ALA A 87 -29.14 -26.35 -17.16
CA ALA A 87 -29.99 -26.02 -18.31
C ALA A 87 -31.17 -25.13 -17.90
N ASN A 88 -31.80 -25.42 -16.77
CA ASN A 88 -32.90 -24.59 -16.24
C ASN A 88 -32.43 -23.18 -15.87
N VAL A 89 -31.24 -23.05 -15.27
CA VAL A 89 -30.65 -21.75 -14.93
C VAL A 89 -30.33 -20.95 -16.20
N ALA A 90 -29.73 -21.59 -17.21
CA ALA A 90 -29.43 -20.96 -18.48
C ALA A 90 -30.69 -20.44 -19.19
N ASP A 91 -31.76 -21.27 -19.23
CA ASP A 91 -33.02 -20.88 -19.83
C ASP A 91 -33.71 -19.73 -19.08
N ALA A 92 -33.72 -19.78 -17.75
CA ALA A 92 -34.36 -18.77 -16.90
C ALA A 92 -33.62 -17.41 -16.96
N THR A 93 -32.32 -17.40 -17.28
CA THR A 93 -31.49 -16.19 -17.26
C THR A 93 -31.09 -15.70 -18.65
N ARG A 94 -31.58 -16.34 -19.70
CA ARG A 94 -31.19 -16.05 -21.10
C ARG A 94 -31.28 -14.56 -21.45
N ASP A 95 -32.36 -13.90 -21.06
CA ASP A 95 -32.63 -12.49 -21.37
C ASP A 95 -32.33 -11.55 -20.18
N THR A 96 -31.70 -12.05 -19.12
CA THR A 96 -31.36 -11.24 -17.96
C THR A 96 -30.19 -10.31 -18.30
N PRO A 97 -30.29 -9.00 -18.02
CA PRO A 97 -29.18 -8.09 -18.21
C PRO A 97 -27.92 -8.54 -17.43
N VAL A 98 -26.75 -8.36 -18.02
CA VAL A 98 -25.48 -8.81 -17.42
C VAL A 98 -25.25 -8.17 -16.06
N ASP A 99 -25.60 -6.89 -15.91
CA ASP A 99 -25.43 -6.18 -14.63
C ASP A 99 -26.33 -6.75 -13.53
N ASP A 100 -27.53 -7.26 -13.91
CA ASP A 100 -28.42 -7.95 -12.96
C ASP A 100 -27.85 -9.31 -12.55
N LEU A 101 -27.18 -10.03 -13.46
CA LEU A 101 -26.48 -11.28 -13.15
C LEU A 101 -25.29 -11.05 -12.22
N LYS A 102 -24.50 -10.00 -12.47
CA LYS A 102 -23.41 -9.58 -11.58
C LYS A 102 -23.93 -9.22 -10.18
N LEU A 103 -25.07 -8.52 -10.12
CA LEU A 103 -25.70 -8.17 -8.85
C LEU A 103 -26.26 -9.40 -8.14
N ARG A 104 -26.80 -10.37 -8.90
CA ARG A 104 -27.28 -11.65 -8.36
C ARG A 104 -26.13 -12.44 -7.72
N LEU A 105 -25.00 -12.57 -8.41
CA LEU A 105 -23.78 -13.21 -7.89
C LEU A 105 -23.25 -12.49 -6.63
N ALA A 106 -23.31 -11.16 -6.60
CA ALA A 106 -22.91 -10.42 -5.39
C ALA A 106 -23.83 -10.74 -4.19
N ARG A 107 -25.13 -10.83 -4.41
CA ARG A 107 -26.11 -11.14 -3.35
C ARG A 107 -26.01 -12.59 -2.84
N SER A 108 -25.78 -13.55 -3.74
CA SER A 108 -25.59 -14.95 -3.34
C SER A 108 -24.33 -15.12 -2.48
N HIS A 109 -23.25 -14.46 -2.87
CA HIS A 109 -22.02 -14.40 -2.07
C HIS A 109 -22.23 -13.77 -0.68
N ASP A 110 -22.91 -12.62 -0.61
CA ASP A 110 -23.23 -11.96 0.67
C ASP A 110 -24.05 -12.88 1.60
N ALA A 111 -24.96 -13.68 1.02
CA ALA A 111 -25.76 -14.64 1.79
C ALA A 111 -24.90 -15.79 2.37
N ILE A 112 -23.91 -16.28 1.62
CA ILE A 112 -22.94 -17.28 2.11
C ILE A 112 -22.07 -16.69 3.22
N VAL A 113 -21.57 -15.47 3.05
CA VAL A 113 -20.78 -14.77 4.07
C VAL A 113 -21.61 -14.62 5.36
N ALA A 114 -22.86 -14.18 5.26
CA ALA A 114 -23.75 -14.06 6.42
C ALA A 114 -24.02 -15.42 7.09
N LEU A 115 -24.21 -16.48 6.31
CA LEU A 115 -24.38 -17.84 6.82
C LEU A 115 -23.13 -18.28 7.61
N LEU A 116 -21.95 -18.13 7.06
CA LEU A 116 -20.68 -18.53 7.70
C LEU A 116 -20.41 -17.76 8.98
N ARG A 117 -20.69 -16.47 9.01
CA ARG A 117 -20.58 -15.65 10.23
C ARG A 117 -21.47 -16.18 11.36
N SER A 118 -22.59 -16.82 11.05
CA SER A 118 -23.43 -17.47 12.06
C SER A 118 -22.73 -18.63 12.80
N PHE A 119 -21.62 -19.14 12.27
CA PHE A 119 -20.82 -20.21 12.86
C PHE A 119 -19.55 -19.72 13.58
N GLU A 120 -19.27 -18.41 13.63
CA GLU A 120 -18.06 -17.90 14.30
C GLU A 120 -18.00 -18.28 15.79
N ALA A 121 -19.16 -18.41 16.44
CA ALA A 121 -19.28 -18.79 17.85
C ALA A 121 -19.61 -20.27 18.10
N ARG A 122 -19.67 -21.10 17.04
CA ARG A 122 -20.03 -22.52 17.13
C ARG A 122 -19.31 -23.35 16.08
N GLU A 123 -19.14 -24.64 16.36
CA GLU A 123 -18.55 -25.57 15.40
C GLU A 123 -19.48 -25.75 14.18
N MET A 124 -18.89 -25.71 12.99
CA MET A 124 -19.60 -25.98 11.72
C MET A 124 -19.52 -27.47 11.42
N PRO A 125 -20.65 -28.18 11.30
CA PRO A 125 -20.65 -29.60 10.93
C PRO A 125 -19.98 -29.85 9.58
N GLU A 126 -19.30 -31.00 9.45
CA GLU A 126 -18.56 -31.38 8.24
C GLU A 126 -19.46 -31.35 6.99
N LEU A 127 -20.66 -31.90 7.06
CA LEU A 127 -21.61 -31.89 5.94
C LEU A 127 -21.93 -30.44 5.49
N ALA A 128 -22.20 -29.55 6.44
CA ALA A 128 -22.49 -28.14 6.13
C ALA A 128 -21.26 -27.47 5.49
N ARG A 129 -20.06 -27.77 5.97
CA ARG A 129 -18.79 -27.29 5.41
C ARG A 129 -18.61 -27.76 3.97
N ASN A 130 -18.79 -29.06 3.70
CA ASN A 130 -18.63 -29.64 2.37
C ASN A 130 -19.61 -29.01 1.37
N ILE A 131 -20.85 -28.75 1.77
CA ILE A 131 -21.84 -28.05 0.93
C ILE A 131 -21.31 -26.65 0.54
N VAL A 132 -20.74 -25.91 1.48
CA VAL A 132 -20.21 -24.58 1.21
C VAL A 132 -18.96 -24.67 0.31
N GLU A 133 -17.97 -25.49 0.68
CA GLU A 133 -16.71 -25.59 -0.06
C GLU A 133 -16.93 -26.02 -1.51
N TRP A 134 -17.80 -26.99 -1.75
CA TRP A 134 -18.10 -27.51 -3.09
C TRP A 134 -18.73 -26.48 -4.01
N ASN A 135 -19.56 -25.59 -3.47
CA ASN A 135 -20.26 -24.58 -4.26
C ASN A 135 -19.53 -23.21 -4.31
N THR A 136 -18.35 -23.12 -3.70
CA THR A 136 -17.56 -21.89 -3.65
C THR A 136 -16.08 -22.15 -3.94
N VAL A 137 -15.30 -22.58 -2.93
CA VAL A 137 -13.85 -22.75 -2.99
C VAL A 137 -13.40 -23.71 -4.09
N GLU A 138 -14.15 -24.76 -4.35
CA GLU A 138 -13.85 -25.72 -5.41
C GLU A 138 -14.45 -25.28 -6.75
N HIS A 139 -15.61 -24.63 -6.75
CA HIS A 139 -16.37 -24.28 -7.94
C HIS A 139 -15.81 -23.08 -8.71
N TYR A 140 -15.36 -22.01 -8.03
CA TYR A 140 -14.80 -20.85 -8.71
C TYR A 140 -13.58 -21.18 -9.58
N PRO A 141 -12.58 -21.96 -9.12
CA PRO A 141 -11.43 -22.32 -9.93
C PRO A 141 -11.76 -23.06 -11.21
N ASP A 142 -12.82 -23.89 -11.21
CA ASP A 142 -13.24 -24.65 -12.40
C ASP A 142 -13.62 -23.72 -13.57
N HIS A 143 -14.09 -22.51 -13.28
CA HIS A 143 -14.47 -21.53 -14.29
C HIS A 143 -13.37 -20.53 -14.66
N PHE A 144 -12.23 -20.53 -14.00
CA PHE A 144 -11.11 -19.65 -14.41
C PHE A 144 -10.59 -19.96 -15.80
N GLY A 145 -10.57 -21.23 -16.21
CA GLY A 145 -10.23 -21.65 -17.56
C GLY A 145 -11.19 -21.09 -18.60
N ASP A 146 -12.48 -21.13 -18.32
CA ASP A 146 -13.53 -20.56 -19.17
C ASP A 146 -13.39 -19.04 -19.30
N LEU A 147 -13.16 -18.35 -18.18
CA LEU A 147 -12.94 -16.89 -18.18
C LEU A 147 -11.69 -16.51 -18.98
N ALA A 148 -10.62 -17.31 -18.91
CA ALA A 148 -9.41 -17.10 -19.72
C ALA A 148 -9.66 -17.35 -21.22
N ALA A 149 -10.53 -18.31 -21.57
CA ALA A 149 -10.86 -18.63 -22.97
C ALA A 149 -11.63 -17.50 -23.69
N VAL A 150 -12.19 -16.55 -22.95
CA VAL A 150 -12.84 -15.33 -23.51
C VAL A 150 -11.82 -14.34 -24.08
N THR A 151 -10.54 -14.55 -23.86
CA THR A 151 -9.47 -13.70 -24.37
C THR A 151 -9.41 -13.77 -25.90
N LYS A 152 -9.84 -12.71 -26.58
CA LYS A 152 -9.77 -12.60 -28.06
C LYS A 152 -8.42 -12.09 -28.52
N ASP A 153 -7.80 -11.24 -27.74
CA ASP A 153 -6.55 -10.58 -28.09
C ASP A 153 -5.69 -10.28 -26.84
N ALA A 154 -4.49 -9.83 -27.08
CA ALA A 154 -3.51 -9.52 -26.06
C ALA A 154 -3.97 -8.44 -25.06
N LYS A 155 -4.77 -7.47 -25.50
CA LYS A 155 -5.27 -6.40 -24.63
C LYS A 155 -6.28 -6.91 -23.60
N ASP A 156 -7.09 -7.87 -24.00
CA ASP A 156 -8.04 -8.48 -23.09
C ASP A 156 -7.31 -9.33 -22.03
N LEU A 157 -6.31 -10.12 -22.46
CA LEU A 157 -5.50 -10.89 -21.53
C LEU A 157 -4.78 -9.98 -20.53
N ALA A 158 -4.17 -8.89 -21.01
CA ALA A 158 -3.55 -7.89 -20.16
C ALA A 158 -4.54 -7.26 -19.17
N ARG A 159 -5.78 -7.02 -19.58
CA ARG A 159 -6.84 -6.48 -18.69
C ARG A 159 -7.24 -7.47 -17.61
N ILE A 160 -7.34 -8.76 -17.92
CA ILE A 160 -7.62 -9.82 -16.94
C ILE A 160 -6.47 -9.93 -15.93
N VAL A 161 -5.23 -9.94 -16.41
CA VAL A 161 -4.03 -9.97 -15.56
C VAL A 161 -4.00 -8.78 -14.60
N ASN A 162 -4.25 -7.57 -15.10
CA ASN A 162 -4.30 -6.36 -14.28
C ASN A 162 -5.45 -6.41 -13.23
N ALA A 163 -6.60 -6.98 -13.56
CA ALA A 163 -7.72 -7.10 -12.62
C ALA A 163 -7.37 -8.03 -11.43
N GLY A 164 -6.74 -9.17 -11.70
CA GLY A 164 -6.25 -10.07 -10.65
C GLY A 164 -5.13 -9.42 -9.80
N TRP A 165 -4.21 -8.75 -10.48
CA TRP A 165 -3.10 -8.03 -9.87
C TRP A 165 -3.53 -7.00 -8.83
N ILE A 166 -4.45 -6.10 -9.18
CA ILE A 166 -4.88 -5.01 -8.28
C ILE A 166 -5.34 -5.57 -6.94
N ASN A 167 -6.11 -6.66 -6.93
CA ASN A 167 -6.58 -7.27 -5.69
C ASN A 167 -5.45 -7.88 -4.86
N PHE A 168 -4.55 -8.64 -5.50
CA PHE A 168 -3.41 -9.26 -4.85
C PHE A 168 -2.45 -8.21 -4.28
N ARG A 169 -2.11 -7.20 -5.07
CA ARG A 169 -1.19 -6.13 -4.67
C ARG A 169 -1.72 -5.30 -3.50
N LEU A 170 -3.02 -4.97 -3.52
CA LEU A 170 -3.68 -4.27 -2.42
C LEU A 170 -3.75 -5.11 -1.15
N ALA A 171 -3.92 -6.43 -1.25
CA ALA A 171 -3.90 -7.30 -0.09
C ALA A 171 -2.49 -7.36 0.55
N LEU A 172 -1.42 -7.49 -0.27
CA LEU A 172 -0.04 -7.39 0.22
C LEU A 172 0.24 -6.04 0.89
N MET A 173 -0.19 -4.94 0.27
CA MET A 173 -0.07 -3.60 0.83
C MET A 173 -0.81 -3.47 2.17
N SER A 174 -1.98 -4.09 2.29
CA SER A 174 -2.80 -4.05 3.51
C SER A 174 -2.17 -4.75 4.72
N LEU A 175 -1.17 -5.63 4.52
CA LEU A 175 -0.40 -6.22 5.62
C LEU A 175 0.45 -5.19 6.37
N GLY A 176 0.92 -4.14 5.70
CA GLY A 176 1.94 -3.24 6.22
C GLY A 176 3.32 -3.90 6.30
N GLU A 177 4.35 -3.13 6.67
CA GLU A 177 5.73 -3.60 6.64
C GLU A 177 5.97 -4.78 7.60
N SER A 178 5.49 -4.70 8.83
CA SER A 178 5.64 -5.77 9.81
C SER A 178 4.83 -7.02 9.46
N GLY A 179 3.66 -6.86 8.81
CA GLY A 179 2.86 -7.98 8.34
C GLY A 179 3.52 -8.73 7.18
N LEU A 180 4.25 -8.06 6.31
CA LEU A 180 5.02 -8.69 5.23
C LEU A 180 6.14 -9.60 5.73
N ASP A 181 6.68 -9.36 6.92
CA ASP A 181 7.66 -10.24 7.58
C ASP A 181 7.02 -11.40 8.38
N ALA A 182 5.70 -11.41 8.55
CA ALA A 182 4.99 -12.51 9.19
C ALA A 182 5.08 -13.79 8.34
N LYS A 183 5.00 -14.95 9.03
CA LYS A 183 5.15 -16.26 8.40
C LYS A 183 3.83 -16.77 7.81
N THR A 184 3.92 -17.31 6.61
CA THR A 184 2.89 -18.10 5.95
C THR A 184 2.85 -19.53 6.50
N ARG A 185 1.81 -20.28 6.20
CA ARG A 185 1.67 -21.69 6.61
C ARG A 185 2.80 -22.58 6.09
N VAL A 186 3.34 -22.27 4.93
CA VAL A 186 4.47 -23.01 4.34
C VAL A 186 5.83 -22.55 4.88
N GLY A 187 5.85 -21.63 5.85
CA GLY A 187 7.06 -21.16 6.53
C GLY A 187 7.82 -20.03 5.85
N TRP A 188 7.38 -19.56 4.69
CA TRP A 188 7.88 -18.33 4.07
C TRP A 188 7.41 -17.10 4.85
N THR A 189 7.91 -15.92 4.50
CA THR A 189 7.26 -14.67 4.86
C THR A 189 6.28 -14.27 3.75
N PHE A 190 5.32 -13.38 4.03
CA PHE A 190 4.49 -12.79 2.96
C PHE A 190 5.35 -11.99 1.97
N LYS A 191 6.46 -11.41 2.42
CA LYS A 191 7.49 -10.83 1.55
C LYS A 191 8.12 -11.89 0.64
N GLY A 192 8.41 -13.08 1.17
CA GLY A 192 8.88 -14.23 0.39
C GLY A 192 7.85 -14.71 -0.64
N MET A 193 6.56 -14.71 -0.29
CA MET A 193 5.46 -14.99 -1.21
C MET A 193 5.39 -13.95 -2.35
N ALA A 194 5.55 -12.66 -2.05
CA ALA A 194 5.59 -11.62 -3.07
C ALA A 194 6.78 -11.81 -4.04
N ALA A 195 7.97 -12.14 -3.52
CA ALA A 195 9.14 -12.43 -4.35
C ALA A 195 8.95 -13.68 -5.22
N HIS A 196 8.29 -14.71 -4.68
CA HIS A 196 7.92 -15.91 -5.40
C HIS A 196 7.01 -15.58 -6.60
N CYS A 197 5.95 -14.81 -6.41
CA CYS A 197 5.08 -14.38 -7.52
C CYS A 197 5.86 -13.56 -8.55
N ALA A 198 6.71 -12.60 -8.13
CA ALA A 198 7.55 -11.82 -9.01
C ALA A 198 8.49 -12.69 -9.88
N GLY A 199 9.07 -13.74 -9.29
CA GLY A 199 9.94 -14.68 -9.99
C GLY A 199 9.22 -15.48 -11.06
N TRP A 200 8.00 -15.96 -10.78
CA TRP A 200 7.20 -16.70 -11.74
C TRP A 200 6.67 -15.80 -12.88
N GLU A 201 6.31 -14.56 -12.59
CA GLU A 201 5.99 -13.59 -13.65
C GLU A 201 7.20 -13.29 -14.54
N ALA A 202 8.37 -13.05 -13.95
CA ALA A 202 9.60 -12.82 -14.71
C ALA A 202 9.94 -14.00 -15.62
N LEU A 203 9.79 -15.24 -15.12
CA LEU A 203 9.98 -16.45 -15.92
C LEU A 203 8.95 -16.52 -17.08
N SER A 204 7.72 -16.09 -16.84
CA SER A 204 6.68 -16.03 -17.87
C SER A 204 7.03 -15.01 -18.97
N VAL A 205 7.58 -13.85 -18.60
CA VAL A 205 8.08 -12.86 -19.58
C VAL A 205 9.11 -13.50 -20.51
N ASP A 206 10.09 -14.24 -19.99
CA ASP A 206 11.12 -14.91 -20.78
C ASP A 206 10.51 -15.96 -21.72
N ARG A 207 9.54 -16.73 -21.23
CA ARG A 207 8.83 -17.76 -22.02
C ARG A 207 7.96 -17.15 -23.12
N LEU A 208 7.21 -16.10 -22.84
CA LEU A 208 6.40 -15.39 -23.83
C LEU A 208 7.27 -14.71 -24.90
N LYS A 209 8.39 -14.13 -24.48
CA LYS A 209 9.38 -13.57 -25.41
C LYS A 209 9.95 -14.65 -26.34
N HIS A 210 10.30 -15.82 -25.81
CA HIS A 210 10.76 -16.94 -26.62
C HIS A 210 9.71 -17.36 -27.66
N LEU A 211 8.44 -17.56 -27.23
CA LEU A 211 7.34 -17.87 -28.17
C LEU A 211 7.19 -16.78 -29.25
N ARG A 212 7.26 -15.52 -28.88
CA ARG A 212 7.12 -14.39 -29.83
C ARG A 212 8.25 -14.36 -30.86
N GLU A 213 9.48 -14.70 -30.46
CA GLU A 213 10.67 -14.65 -31.31
C GLU A 213 10.85 -15.90 -32.17
N THR A 214 10.45 -17.07 -31.68
CA THR A 214 10.70 -18.36 -32.35
C THR A 214 9.44 -19.04 -32.89
N GLY A 215 8.27 -18.71 -32.36
CA GLY A 215 7.01 -19.42 -32.58
C GLY A 215 6.88 -20.71 -31.78
N GLU A 216 7.86 -21.07 -30.95
CA GLU A 216 7.93 -22.35 -30.23
C GLU A 216 7.71 -22.17 -28.73
N GLN A 217 7.17 -23.20 -28.07
CA GLN A 217 7.10 -23.28 -26.61
C GLN A 217 8.51 -23.37 -26.02
N SER A 218 8.75 -22.66 -24.90
CA SER A 218 9.96 -22.87 -24.12
C SER A 218 9.91 -24.21 -23.40
N SER A 219 10.90 -25.05 -23.65
CA SER A 219 11.02 -26.39 -23.05
C SER A 219 11.80 -26.44 -21.74
N SER A 220 12.20 -25.30 -21.17
CA SER A 220 12.98 -25.27 -19.94
C SER A 220 12.15 -25.76 -18.76
N GLY A 221 12.42 -26.99 -18.32
CA GLY A 221 11.98 -27.48 -17.01
C GLY A 221 12.59 -26.64 -15.90
N VAL A 222 11.79 -26.30 -14.88
CA VAL A 222 12.24 -25.57 -13.69
C VAL A 222 12.15 -26.53 -12.51
N ASP A 223 13.21 -26.62 -11.74
CA ASP A 223 13.13 -27.19 -10.38
C ASP A 223 12.30 -26.23 -9.53
N THR A 224 11.01 -26.49 -9.46
CA THR A 224 10.01 -25.63 -8.79
C THR A 224 10.37 -25.41 -7.34
N ASP A 225 10.74 -26.46 -6.61
CA ASP A 225 11.03 -26.35 -5.18
C ASP A 225 12.31 -25.56 -4.92
N GLY A 226 13.36 -25.84 -5.69
CA GLY A 226 14.62 -25.09 -5.61
C GLY A 226 14.46 -23.63 -6.02
N PHE A 227 13.65 -23.34 -7.05
CA PHE A 227 13.35 -21.99 -7.51
C PHE A 227 12.60 -21.19 -6.42
N ASN A 228 11.55 -21.77 -5.87
CA ASN A 228 10.74 -21.17 -4.82
C ASN A 228 11.55 -20.90 -3.54
N ALA A 229 12.32 -21.89 -3.09
CA ALA A 229 13.17 -21.75 -1.90
C ALA A 229 14.22 -20.64 -2.07
N ARG A 230 14.83 -20.52 -3.25
CA ARG A 230 15.80 -19.47 -3.55
C ARG A 230 15.14 -18.08 -3.47
N LEU A 231 14.00 -17.87 -4.13
CA LEU A 231 13.29 -16.59 -4.14
C LEU A 231 12.87 -16.16 -2.73
N ALA A 232 12.32 -17.08 -1.94
CA ALA A 232 11.91 -16.80 -0.57
C ALA A 232 13.09 -16.45 0.35
N ASN A 233 14.24 -17.13 0.17
CA ASN A 233 15.46 -16.84 0.94
C ASN A 233 16.08 -15.49 0.58
N GLU A 234 16.18 -15.17 -0.72
CA GLU A 234 16.70 -13.89 -1.21
C GLU A 234 15.83 -12.72 -0.70
N ALA A 235 14.52 -12.89 -0.68
CA ALA A 235 13.59 -11.88 -0.13
C ALA A 235 13.84 -11.61 1.37
N GLY A 236 14.28 -12.61 2.13
CA GLY A 236 14.61 -12.45 3.55
C GLY A 236 15.72 -11.42 3.82
N LEU A 237 16.60 -11.19 2.84
CA LEU A 237 17.73 -10.25 2.93
C LEU A 237 17.40 -8.83 2.45
N ARG A 238 16.18 -8.59 1.99
CA ARG A 238 15.77 -7.35 1.33
C ARG A 238 14.66 -6.65 2.12
N THR A 239 14.51 -5.37 1.90
CA THR A 239 13.39 -4.60 2.46
C THR A 239 12.06 -4.96 1.77
N ALA A 240 10.93 -4.71 2.44
CA ALA A 240 9.61 -4.90 1.86
C ALA A 240 9.42 -4.05 0.59
N ALA A 241 9.88 -2.80 0.62
CA ALA A 241 9.79 -1.88 -0.52
C ALA A 241 10.54 -2.39 -1.76
N GLU A 242 11.76 -2.94 -1.58
CA GLU A 242 12.52 -3.52 -2.69
C GLU A 242 11.84 -4.75 -3.30
N VAL A 243 11.26 -5.61 -2.47
CA VAL A 243 10.56 -6.82 -2.95
C VAL A 243 9.26 -6.46 -3.65
N LEU A 244 8.48 -5.54 -3.09
CA LEU A 244 7.24 -5.07 -3.71
C LEU A 244 7.51 -4.33 -5.02
N LYS A 245 8.59 -3.55 -5.10
CA LYS A 245 9.02 -2.93 -6.35
C LYS A 245 9.37 -3.96 -7.42
N ASP A 246 10.11 -5.02 -7.08
CA ASP A 246 10.43 -6.07 -8.05
C ASP A 246 9.17 -6.79 -8.55
N LEU A 247 8.20 -6.97 -7.67
CA LEU A 247 6.91 -7.55 -8.02
C LEU A 247 6.15 -6.62 -8.99
N ASP A 248 6.08 -5.31 -8.71
CA ASP A 248 5.47 -4.30 -9.57
C ASP A 248 6.17 -4.23 -10.94
N ASP A 249 7.51 -4.28 -10.95
CA ASP A 249 8.32 -4.28 -12.17
C ASP A 249 8.12 -5.58 -13.00
N ALA A 250 8.00 -6.73 -12.34
CA ALA A 250 7.75 -8.01 -13.01
C ALA A 250 6.37 -8.02 -13.67
N HIS A 251 5.34 -7.56 -12.93
CA HIS A 251 3.99 -7.41 -13.45
C HIS A 251 3.93 -6.46 -14.66
N THR A 252 4.56 -5.29 -14.56
CA THR A 252 4.63 -4.31 -15.65
C THR A 252 5.26 -4.91 -16.92
N ARG A 253 6.38 -5.64 -16.75
CA ARG A 253 7.05 -6.32 -17.88
C ARG A 253 6.19 -7.43 -18.48
N MET A 254 5.48 -8.18 -17.63
CA MET A 254 4.58 -9.24 -18.09
C MET A 254 3.43 -8.68 -18.92
N VAL A 255 2.75 -7.65 -18.45
CA VAL A 255 1.69 -6.96 -19.21
C VAL A 255 2.24 -6.43 -20.53
N ALA A 256 3.39 -5.75 -20.51
CA ALA A 256 4.03 -5.23 -21.72
C ALA A 256 4.46 -6.32 -22.71
N GLU A 257 4.80 -7.53 -22.27
CA GLU A 257 5.12 -8.64 -23.16
C GLU A 257 3.86 -9.30 -23.71
N ILE A 258 2.82 -9.43 -22.90
CA ILE A 258 1.49 -9.90 -23.34
C ILE A 258 0.96 -9.03 -24.49
N GLU A 259 1.00 -7.71 -24.36
CA GLU A 259 0.48 -6.77 -25.36
C GLU A 259 1.16 -6.86 -26.73
N LYS A 260 2.35 -7.47 -26.80
CA LYS A 260 3.09 -7.70 -28.08
C LYS A 260 2.68 -8.99 -28.79
N LEU A 261 1.93 -9.88 -28.13
CA LEU A 261 1.51 -11.14 -28.71
C LEU A 261 0.43 -10.93 -29.77
N THR A 262 0.55 -11.64 -30.89
CA THR A 262 -0.49 -11.68 -31.93
C THR A 262 -1.60 -12.65 -31.57
N PRO A 263 -2.82 -12.52 -32.14
CA PRO A 263 -3.89 -13.50 -31.95
C PRO A 263 -3.49 -14.94 -32.31
N ASP A 264 -2.62 -15.11 -33.32
CA ASP A 264 -2.13 -16.44 -33.70
C ASP A 264 -1.18 -17.02 -32.67
N GLN A 265 -0.32 -16.19 -32.07
CA GLN A 265 0.56 -16.62 -30.96
C GLN A 265 -0.22 -16.98 -29.70
N LEU A 266 -1.31 -16.28 -29.41
CA LEU A 266 -2.19 -16.62 -28.28
C LEU A 266 -2.90 -17.97 -28.48
N LYS A 267 -3.21 -18.34 -29.73
CA LYS A 267 -3.84 -19.61 -30.09
C LYS A 267 -2.84 -20.75 -30.32
N ALA A 268 -1.58 -20.41 -30.60
CA ALA A 268 -0.54 -21.40 -30.87
C ALA A 268 -0.40 -22.39 -29.71
N HIS A 269 -0.04 -23.64 -30.04
CA HIS A 269 0.20 -24.68 -29.05
C HIS A 269 -0.97 -24.86 -28.08
N ASP A 270 -2.20 -24.91 -28.60
CA ASP A 270 -3.43 -25.06 -27.83
C ASP A 270 -3.64 -23.99 -26.74
N GLY A 271 -3.23 -22.75 -27.00
CA GLY A 271 -3.37 -21.65 -26.05
C GLY A 271 -2.33 -21.63 -24.93
N TRP A 272 -1.18 -22.25 -25.14
CA TRP A 272 -0.11 -22.35 -24.15
C TRP A 272 0.29 -20.98 -23.55
N ALA A 273 0.33 -19.90 -24.35
CA ALA A 273 0.64 -18.57 -23.86
C ALA A 273 -0.38 -18.10 -22.81
N ILE A 274 -1.67 -18.34 -23.05
CA ILE A 274 -2.75 -18.00 -22.10
C ILE A 274 -2.61 -18.82 -20.83
N ALA A 275 -2.32 -20.12 -20.95
CA ALA A 275 -2.16 -21.01 -19.81
C ALA A 275 -0.96 -20.61 -18.92
N ILE A 276 0.19 -20.26 -19.54
CA ILE A 276 1.37 -19.77 -18.81
C ILE A 276 1.08 -18.45 -18.09
N VAL A 277 0.39 -17.52 -18.74
CA VAL A 277 -0.02 -16.26 -18.13
C VAL A 277 -0.97 -16.51 -16.96
N ALA A 278 -2.01 -17.30 -17.15
CA ALA A 278 -2.98 -17.62 -16.12
C ALA A 278 -2.32 -18.28 -14.89
N GLY A 279 -1.50 -19.32 -15.12
CA GLY A 279 -0.85 -20.09 -14.06
C GLY A 279 0.27 -19.35 -13.32
N ASN A 280 0.74 -18.19 -13.81
CA ASN A 280 1.80 -17.41 -13.16
C ASN A 280 1.37 -15.97 -12.82
N SER A 281 0.09 -15.63 -13.00
CA SER A 281 -0.48 -14.34 -12.60
C SER A 281 -1.81 -14.52 -11.87
N TYR A 282 -2.94 -14.18 -12.45
CA TYR A 282 -4.22 -14.14 -11.76
C TYR A 282 -4.64 -15.48 -11.12
N GLY A 283 -4.35 -16.61 -11.74
CA GLY A 283 -4.56 -17.94 -11.15
C GLY A 283 -3.62 -18.19 -9.96
N HIS A 284 -2.33 -17.88 -10.13
CA HIS A 284 -1.31 -18.02 -9.08
C HIS A 284 -1.56 -17.09 -7.88
N TYR A 285 -1.95 -15.83 -8.14
CA TYR A 285 -2.36 -14.95 -7.05
C TYR A 285 -3.54 -15.55 -6.27
N GLY A 286 -4.44 -16.24 -6.98
CA GLY A 286 -5.54 -16.99 -6.43
C GLY A 286 -5.12 -18.00 -5.38
N GLU A 287 -4.09 -18.78 -5.63
CA GLU A 287 -3.60 -19.80 -4.70
C GLU A 287 -3.10 -19.21 -3.38
N HIS A 288 -2.56 -18.00 -3.40
CA HIS A 288 -1.97 -17.34 -2.21
C HIS A 288 -2.94 -16.45 -1.44
N HIS A 289 -4.00 -16.04 -2.06
CA HIS A 289 -4.82 -14.95 -1.55
C HIS A 289 -5.61 -15.31 -0.29
N ALA A 290 -6.07 -16.54 -0.13
CA ALA A 290 -6.79 -16.94 1.07
C ALA A 290 -5.95 -16.76 2.34
N GLU A 291 -4.68 -17.18 2.29
CA GLU A 291 -3.75 -17.02 3.40
C GLU A 291 -3.37 -15.55 3.62
N LEU A 292 -3.14 -14.82 2.53
CA LEU A 292 -2.86 -13.41 2.55
C LEU A 292 -4.01 -12.60 3.18
N PHE A 293 -5.25 -12.88 2.77
CA PHE A 293 -6.43 -12.19 3.25
C PHE A 293 -6.74 -12.47 4.73
N ALA A 294 -6.45 -13.70 5.19
CA ALA A 294 -6.56 -14.04 6.61
C ALA A 294 -5.61 -13.21 7.49
N ALA A 295 -4.45 -12.84 6.96
CA ALA A 295 -3.42 -12.07 7.66
C ALA A 295 -3.62 -10.54 7.60
N VAL A 296 -4.50 -10.04 6.71
CA VAL A 296 -4.77 -8.59 6.59
C VAL A 296 -5.41 -8.06 7.88
N PRO A 297 -4.91 -6.95 8.46
CA PRO A 297 -5.54 -6.29 9.60
C PRO A 297 -6.99 -5.93 9.30
N LYS A 298 -7.90 -6.26 10.21
CA LYS A 298 -9.34 -6.03 10.01
C LYS A 298 -9.94 -5.02 10.99
N ARG A 299 -9.31 -4.84 12.16
CA ARG A 299 -9.82 -3.99 13.23
C ARG A 299 -9.18 -2.62 13.22
N PRO A 300 -9.91 -1.57 13.60
CA PRO A 300 -9.35 -0.23 13.74
C PRO A 300 -8.07 -0.18 14.59
N SER A 301 -8.01 -0.91 15.71
CA SER A 301 -6.82 -0.99 16.56
C SER A 301 -5.58 -1.50 15.82
N GLU A 302 -5.74 -2.52 14.97
CA GLU A 302 -4.66 -3.08 14.15
C GLU A 302 -4.24 -2.12 13.02
N LEU A 303 -5.23 -1.49 12.36
CA LEU A 303 -4.99 -0.53 11.27
C LEU A 303 -4.25 0.72 11.77
N ILE A 304 -4.59 1.21 12.95
CA ILE A 304 -3.90 2.34 13.61
C ILE A 304 -2.41 2.05 13.79
N GLU A 305 -2.05 0.83 14.19
CA GLU A 305 -0.63 0.46 14.31
C GLU A 305 0.06 0.44 12.94
N ARG A 306 -0.59 -0.09 11.88
CA ARG A 306 -0.06 -0.05 10.51
C ARG A 306 0.10 1.38 10.00
N MET A 307 -0.88 2.25 10.27
CA MET A 307 -0.78 3.66 9.91
C MET A 307 0.42 4.34 10.59
N ARG A 308 0.67 4.04 11.86
CA ARG A 308 1.85 4.53 12.59
C ARG A 308 3.16 3.99 12.02
N GLU A 309 3.19 2.70 11.67
CA GLU A 309 4.37 2.05 11.06
C GLU A 309 4.74 2.66 9.71
N GLY A 310 3.79 2.97 8.84
CA GLY A 310 4.06 3.62 7.55
C GLY A 310 4.40 5.10 7.69
N TRP A 311 3.64 5.83 8.51
CA TRP A 311 3.80 7.27 8.67
C TRP A 311 5.11 7.69 9.31
N ARG A 312 5.51 7.04 10.43
CA ARG A 312 6.67 7.46 11.20
C ARG A 312 7.99 7.46 10.42
N PRO A 313 8.35 6.38 9.67
CA PRO A 313 9.55 6.38 8.84
C PRO A 313 9.50 7.44 7.75
N PHE A 314 8.35 7.55 7.05
CA PHE A 314 8.16 8.54 5.99
C PHE A 314 8.34 9.98 6.52
N ARG A 315 7.67 10.31 7.62
CA ARG A 315 7.75 11.65 8.21
C ARG A 315 9.13 11.99 8.76
N ARG A 316 9.86 10.97 9.29
CA ARG A 316 11.26 11.13 9.69
C ARG A 316 12.19 11.37 8.52
N ALA A 317 12.02 10.63 7.43
CA ALA A 317 12.79 10.83 6.21
C ALA A 317 12.57 12.24 5.66
N LEU A 318 11.32 12.67 5.55
CA LEU A 318 10.94 14.00 5.11
C LEU A 318 11.57 15.11 5.97
N ALA A 319 11.54 14.95 7.29
CA ALA A 319 12.19 15.88 8.22
C ALA A 319 13.70 16.00 7.99
N ARG A 320 14.38 14.90 7.67
CA ARG A 320 15.84 14.87 7.44
C ARG A 320 16.25 15.46 6.09
N ILE A 321 15.42 15.33 5.06
CA ILE A 321 15.68 15.83 3.72
C ILE A 321 15.66 17.38 3.69
N GLY A 322 14.66 17.99 4.33
CA GLY A 322 14.43 19.43 4.33
C GLY A 322 13.80 19.96 3.03
N SER A 323 13.31 21.21 3.08
CA SER A 323 12.45 21.78 2.03
C SER A 323 13.15 21.99 0.68
N GLN A 324 14.42 22.36 0.68
CA GLN A 324 15.14 22.72 -0.56
C GLN A 324 15.21 21.56 -1.56
N ARG A 325 15.41 20.34 -1.08
CA ARG A 325 15.55 19.17 -1.95
C ARG A 325 14.23 18.67 -2.51
N LEU A 326 13.12 19.07 -1.92
CA LEU A 326 11.77 18.70 -2.37
C LEU A 326 11.37 19.36 -3.71
N GLY A 327 12.14 20.33 -4.20
CA GLY A 327 12.04 20.83 -5.57
C GLY A 327 12.64 19.92 -6.63
N GLU A 328 13.48 18.94 -6.25
CA GLU A 328 14.11 17.99 -7.17
C GLU A 328 13.11 16.90 -7.60
N LYS A 329 13.40 16.24 -8.73
CA LYS A 329 12.58 15.14 -9.24
C LYS A 329 12.93 13.82 -8.58
N THR A 330 11.90 13.08 -8.15
CA THR A 330 12.01 11.69 -7.71
C THR A 330 12.20 10.74 -8.90
N THR A 331 12.37 9.47 -8.61
CA THR A 331 12.49 8.41 -9.64
C THR A 331 11.21 8.23 -10.47
N SER A 332 10.03 8.58 -9.92
CA SER A 332 8.76 8.61 -10.65
C SER A 332 8.62 9.81 -11.60
N GLY A 333 9.54 10.78 -11.53
CA GLY A 333 9.56 11.97 -12.39
C GLY A 333 8.82 13.18 -11.80
N TRP A 334 8.11 13.03 -10.69
CA TRP A 334 7.51 14.14 -9.95
C TRP A 334 8.54 14.87 -9.10
N THR A 335 8.29 16.14 -8.79
CA THR A 335 9.04 16.79 -7.74
C THR A 335 8.62 16.23 -6.38
N GLY A 336 9.55 16.23 -5.40
CA GLY A 336 9.18 15.83 -4.04
C GLY A 336 7.99 16.62 -3.50
N LYS A 337 7.88 17.92 -3.85
CA LYS A 337 6.76 18.78 -3.51
C LYS A 337 5.43 18.28 -4.11
N ALA A 338 5.42 17.92 -5.40
CA ALA A 338 4.24 17.39 -6.07
C ALA A 338 3.81 16.04 -5.48
N MET A 339 4.76 15.16 -5.16
CA MET A 339 4.52 13.90 -4.48
C MET A 339 3.87 14.10 -3.10
N LEU A 340 4.32 15.06 -2.30
CA LEU A 340 3.70 15.36 -1.00
C LEU A 340 2.26 15.88 -1.15
N ALA A 341 2.01 16.70 -2.17
CA ALA A 341 0.67 17.21 -2.47
C ALA A 341 -0.27 16.06 -2.93
N HIS A 342 0.24 15.13 -3.72
CA HIS A 342 -0.43 13.91 -4.12
C HIS A 342 -0.84 13.06 -2.90
N LEU A 343 0.08 12.78 -1.99
CA LEU A 343 -0.21 12.06 -0.75
C LEU A 343 -1.28 12.76 0.10
N ALA A 344 -1.19 14.09 0.24
CA ALA A 344 -2.20 14.86 0.98
C ALA A 344 -3.59 14.76 0.33
N TYR A 345 -3.66 14.86 -1.01
CA TYR A 345 -4.92 14.74 -1.75
C TYR A 345 -5.58 13.37 -1.56
N TRP A 346 -4.80 12.28 -1.65
CA TRP A 346 -5.36 10.93 -1.53
C TRP A 346 -5.78 10.60 -0.10
N LEU A 347 -5.13 11.15 0.92
CA LEU A 347 -5.62 11.09 2.31
C LEU A 347 -6.95 11.85 2.48
N GLU A 348 -7.10 13.03 1.88
CA GLU A 348 -8.36 13.79 1.89
C GLU A 348 -9.47 13.02 1.14
N ALA A 349 -9.13 12.37 0.02
CA ALA A 349 -10.03 11.53 -0.74
C ALA A 349 -10.43 10.25 0.00
N LEU A 350 -9.52 9.68 0.78
CA LEU A 350 -9.79 8.57 1.70
C LEU A 350 -10.84 9.00 2.74
N GLU A 351 -10.61 10.10 3.41
CA GLU A 351 -11.51 10.61 4.46
C GLU A 351 -12.92 10.87 3.91
N GLU A 352 -13.03 11.49 2.72
CA GLU A 352 -14.31 11.69 2.05
C GLU A 352 -15.03 10.37 1.72
N SER A 353 -14.28 9.34 1.31
CA SER A 353 -14.84 8.08 0.80
C SER A 353 -15.06 7.02 1.89
N LEU A 354 -14.43 7.16 3.05
CA LEU A 354 -14.40 6.14 4.11
C LEU A 354 -15.81 5.74 4.61
N PRO A 355 -16.78 6.66 4.83
CA PRO A 355 -18.11 6.27 5.28
C PRO A 355 -18.83 5.33 4.30
N GLU A 356 -18.69 5.56 2.99
CA GLU A 356 -19.28 4.70 1.97
C GLU A 356 -18.61 3.31 1.97
N ARG A 357 -17.29 3.28 2.14
CA ARG A 357 -16.52 2.03 2.18
C ARG A 357 -16.80 1.19 3.43
N LEU A 358 -16.98 1.84 4.58
CA LEU A 358 -17.42 1.17 5.81
C LEU A 358 -18.80 0.53 5.66
N ALA A 359 -19.68 1.15 4.90
CA ALA A 359 -20.99 0.59 4.58
C ALA A 359 -20.99 -0.41 3.41
N GLY A 360 -19.83 -0.84 2.92
CA GLY A 360 -19.69 -1.77 1.80
C GLY A 360 -20.09 -1.20 0.43
N ARG A 361 -20.22 0.12 0.30
CA ARG A 361 -20.60 0.77 -0.96
C ARG A 361 -19.37 1.30 -1.73
N ARG A 362 -19.47 1.34 -3.05
CA ARG A 362 -18.34 1.71 -3.93
C ARG A 362 -17.88 3.16 -3.79
N GLY A 363 -18.69 4.08 -3.31
CA GLY A 363 -18.35 5.50 -3.24
C GLY A 363 -17.99 6.13 -4.60
N ARG A 364 -17.46 7.34 -4.57
CA ARG A 364 -17.07 8.07 -5.79
C ARG A 364 -15.87 7.42 -6.48
N ILE A 365 -16.00 7.18 -7.80
CA ILE A 365 -14.88 6.76 -8.67
C ILE A 365 -14.14 8.02 -9.13
N ARG A 366 -12.82 8.03 -8.97
CA ARG A 366 -11.92 9.11 -9.42
C ARG A 366 -11.03 8.59 -10.54
N ASP A 367 -10.81 9.43 -11.54
CA ASP A 367 -9.74 9.20 -12.51
C ASP A 367 -8.41 9.60 -11.85
N ALA A 368 -7.63 8.61 -11.45
CA ALA A 368 -6.40 8.83 -10.70
C ALA A 368 -5.40 9.73 -11.45
N GLN A 369 -5.22 9.52 -12.75
CA GLN A 369 -4.28 10.33 -13.53
C GLN A 369 -4.74 11.78 -13.61
N ALA A 370 -6.02 12.02 -13.90
CA ALA A 370 -6.56 13.37 -14.00
C ALA A 370 -6.52 14.11 -12.64
N GLU A 371 -6.73 13.41 -11.53
CA GLU A 371 -6.63 14.03 -10.20
C GLU A 371 -5.16 14.28 -9.80
N ASN A 372 -4.23 13.41 -10.19
CA ASN A 372 -2.80 13.61 -9.98
C ASN A 372 -2.28 14.84 -10.75
N ASP A 373 -2.64 14.98 -12.03
CA ASP A 373 -2.25 16.11 -12.86
C ASP A 373 -2.78 17.45 -12.29
N LYS A 374 -4.02 17.47 -11.81
CA LYS A 374 -4.61 18.64 -11.14
C LYS A 374 -3.88 18.98 -9.85
N THR A 375 -3.53 17.96 -9.07
CA THR A 375 -2.87 18.14 -7.77
C THR A 375 -1.45 18.67 -7.95
N GLU A 376 -0.70 18.14 -8.92
CA GLU A 376 0.63 18.65 -9.28
C GLU A 376 0.57 20.11 -9.72
N ALA A 377 -0.36 20.46 -10.62
CA ALA A 377 -0.54 21.83 -11.09
C ALA A 377 -0.92 22.79 -9.96
N ALA A 378 -1.79 22.36 -9.05
CA ALA A 378 -2.20 23.15 -7.89
C ALA A 378 -1.07 23.32 -6.86
N ALA A 379 -0.18 22.36 -6.73
CA ALA A 379 0.97 22.41 -5.82
C ALA A 379 2.09 23.31 -6.33
N ALA A 380 2.23 23.49 -7.63
CA ALA A 380 3.34 24.22 -8.24
C ALA A 380 3.56 25.64 -7.65
N PRO A 381 2.53 26.52 -7.46
CA PRO A 381 2.69 27.83 -6.87
C PRO A 381 2.76 27.84 -5.34
N GLN A 382 2.48 26.73 -4.66
CA GLN A 382 2.41 26.70 -3.20
C GLN A 382 3.81 26.52 -2.59
N PRO A 383 4.09 27.14 -1.43
CA PRO A 383 5.33 26.90 -0.72
C PRO A 383 5.34 25.47 -0.12
N VAL A 384 6.52 24.86 -0.06
CA VAL A 384 6.69 23.46 0.42
C VAL A 384 6.10 23.25 1.81
N HIS A 385 6.30 24.19 2.74
CA HIS A 385 5.80 24.07 4.10
C HIS A 385 4.26 24.00 4.18
N ALA A 386 3.55 24.72 3.30
CA ALA A 386 2.08 24.67 3.25
C ALA A 386 1.60 23.28 2.81
N ILE A 387 2.31 22.66 1.87
CA ILE A 387 2.03 21.29 1.42
C ILE A 387 2.36 20.27 2.51
N VAL A 388 3.49 20.40 3.18
CA VAL A 388 3.86 19.54 4.34
C VAL A 388 2.80 19.67 5.44
N LYS A 389 2.39 20.88 5.77
CA LYS A 389 1.32 21.10 6.77
C LYS A 389 0.01 20.46 6.34
N ARG A 390 -0.39 20.62 5.07
CA ARG A 390 -1.59 19.98 4.52
C ARG A 390 -1.53 18.47 4.63
N LEU A 391 -0.38 17.87 4.34
CA LEU A 391 -0.14 16.43 4.49
C LEU A 391 -0.26 15.97 5.95
N ASP A 392 0.38 16.70 6.88
CA ASP A 392 0.31 16.39 8.31
C ASP A 392 -1.13 16.49 8.84
N ASP A 393 -1.89 17.52 8.41
CA ASP A 393 -3.29 17.73 8.79
C ASP A 393 -4.21 16.64 8.21
N ALA A 394 -4.01 16.27 6.92
CA ALA A 394 -4.79 15.23 6.27
C ALA A 394 -4.54 13.85 6.93
N TYR A 395 -3.28 13.52 7.21
CA TYR A 395 -2.95 12.29 7.94
C TYR A 395 -3.60 12.24 9.32
N ARG A 396 -3.49 13.33 10.10
CA ARG A 396 -4.10 13.40 11.44
C ARG A 396 -5.60 13.19 11.38
N LYS A 397 -6.28 13.83 10.43
CA LYS A 397 -7.73 13.72 10.27
C LYS A 397 -8.17 12.28 9.98
N VAL A 398 -7.49 11.59 9.04
CA VAL A 398 -7.76 10.18 8.75
C VAL A 398 -7.48 9.32 9.98
N PHE A 399 -6.35 9.55 10.65
CA PHE A 399 -5.96 8.82 11.84
C PHE A 399 -7.02 8.93 12.94
N ASP A 400 -7.44 10.15 13.28
CA ASP A 400 -8.46 10.43 14.29
C ASP A 400 -9.81 9.78 13.90
N THR A 401 -10.17 9.80 12.61
CA THR A 401 -11.39 9.16 12.09
C THR A 401 -11.34 7.64 12.28
N VAL A 402 -10.23 6.98 11.97
CA VAL A 402 -10.08 5.53 12.16
C VAL A 402 -10.00 5.18 13.65
N GLU A 403 -9.31 5.98 14.46
CA GLU A 403 -9.20 5.77 15.92
C GLU A 403 -10.55 5.91 16.64
N ALA A 404 -11.48 6.70 16.10
CA ALA A 404 -12.83 6.86 16.64
C ALA A 404 -13.77 5.69 16.33
N LEU A 405 -13.40 4.77 15.43
CA LEU A 405 -14.20 3.57 15.13
C LEU A 405 -14.14 2.56 16.29
N PRO A 406 -15.14 1.66 16.43
CA PRO A 406 -15.12 0.60 17.43
C PRO A 406 -13.87 -0.26 17.29
N ALA A 407 -12.99 -0.25 18.28
CA ALA A 407 -11.61 -0.76 18.20
C ALA A 407 -11.51 -2.26 17.87
N ASP A 408 -12.49 -3.06 18.29
CA ASP A 408 -12.50 -4.51 18.21
C ASP A 408 -13.50 -5.07 17.17
N GLU A 409 -14.15 -4.21 16.41
CA GLU A 409 -15.06 -4.62 15.34
C GLU A 409 -14.31 -4.74 14.01
N ASP A 410 -14.54 -5.83 13.28
CA ASP A 410 -13.97 -6.01 11.95
C ASP A 410 -14.62 -5.03 10.97
N LEU A 411 -13.79 -4.26 10.27
CA LEU A 411 -14.25 -3.35 9.24
C LEU A 411 -14.55 -4.08 7.93
N HIS A 412 -15.42 -3.47 7.13
CA HIS A 412 -15.65 -3.96 5.77
C HIS A 412 -14.36 -3.91 4.95
N PHE A 413 -14.06 -4.97 4.20
CA PHE A 413 -12.81 -5.11 3.43
C PHE A 413 -12.53 -3.93 2.49
N MET A 414 -13.56 -3.29 1.93
CA MET A 414 -13.40 -2.11 1.08
C MET A 414 -12.84 -0.89 1.84
N ALA A 415 -13.19 -0.75 3.12
CA ALA A 415 -12.61 0.28 3.98
C ALA A 415 -11.17 -0.04 4.33
N ILE A 416 -10.88 -1.31 4.68
CA ILE A 416 -9.52 -1.78 4.98
C ILE A 416 -8.57 -1.48 3.80
N ARG A 417 -8.98 -1.87 2.59
CA ARG A 417 -8.19 -1.65 1.36
C ARG A 417 -7.97 -0.18 1.05
N LEU A 418 -8.99 0.65 1.27
CA LEU A 418 -8.88 2.09 1.08
C LEU A 418 -7.91 2.71 2.09
N ILE A 419 -8.04 2.36 3.38
CA ILE A 419 -7.11 2.83 4.43
C ILE A 419 -5.68 2.38 4.11
N ALA A 420 -5.48 1.13 3.75
CA ALA A 420 -4.15 0.62 3.43
C ALA A 420 -3.55 1.31 2.20
N GLY A 421 -4.32 1.40 1.10
CA GLY A 421 -3.87 1.94 -0.17
C GLY A 421 -3.53 3.42 -0.11
N GLU A 422 -4.33 4.21 0.60
CA GLU A 422 -4.19 5.67 0.62
C GLU A 422 -3.44 6.19 1.86
N SER A 423 -2.99 5.29 2.77
CA SER A 423 -2.21 5.70 3.93
C SER A 423 -0.89 4.92 4.04
N TYR A 424 -0.80 3.92 4.91
CA TYR A 424 0.47 3.30 5.25
C TYR A 424 1.18 2.60 4.07
N GLY A 425 0.45 1.96 3.16
CA GLY A 425 1.01 1.39 1.93
C GLY A 425 1.57 2.48 1.01
N HIS A 426 0.83 3.56 0.83
CA HIS A 426 1.21 4.71 0.01
C HIS A 426 2.48 5.41 0.54
N PHE A 427 2.59 5.53 1.87
CA PHE A 427 3.81 6.08 2.48
C PHE A 427 5.03 5.19 2.26
N VAL A 428 4.88 3.87 2.31
CA VAL A 428 5.97 2.92 2.05
C VAL A 428 6.45 3.02 0.61
N GLU A 429 5.55 3.13 -0.35
CA GLU A 429 5.91 3.31 -1.77
C GLU A 429 6.72 4.58 -2.00
N HIS A 430 6.23 5.71 -1.51
CA HIS A 430 6.92 6.98 -1.71
C HIS A 430 8.13 7.20 -0.79
N LEU A 431 8.22 6.47 0.33
CA LEU A 431 9.44 6.46 1.13
C LEU A 431 10.64 5.97 0.31
N ALA A 432 10.46 4.94 -0.51
CA ALA A 432 11.53 4.42 -1.36
C ALA A 432 12.06 5.47 -2.37
N GLU A 433 11.22 6.41 -2.80
CA GLU A 433 11.61 7.48 -3.71
C GLU A 433 12.44 8.58 -3.05
N ILE A 434 12.17 8.89 -1.78
CA ILE A 434 12.86 9.96 -1.04
C ILE A 434 13.99 9.43 -0.14
N GLU A 435 14.04 8.16 0.15
CA GLU A 435 15.08 7.51 0.96
C GLU A 435 16.52 7.80 0.46
N PRO A 436 16.80 7.83 -0.88
CA PRO A 436 18.10 8.22 -1.41
C PRO A 436 18.51 9.67 -1.08
N TRP A 437 17.55 10.52 -0.74
CA TRP A 437 17.80 11.93 -0.41
C TRP A 437 18.12 12.15 1.06
N VAL A 438 17.85 11.16 1.91
CA VAL A 438 18.08 11.25 3.35
C VAL A 438 19.57 11.29 3.63
N PRO A 439 20.10 12.33 4.32
CA PRO A 439 21.49 12.39 4.73
C PRO A 439 21.84 11.19 5.62
N LYS A 440 22.85 10.39 5.20
CA LYS A 440 23.25 9.16 5.91
C LYS A 440 24.69 9.23 6.41
N THR A 441 25.53 10.01 5.74
CA THR A 441 26.94 10.18 6.12
C THR A 441 27.17 11.48 6.89
N THR A 442 28.27 11.55 7.60
CA THR A 442 28.73 12.78 8.26
C THR A 442 28.87 13.93 7.25
N ALA A 443 29.38 13.64 6.05
CA ALA A 443 29.52 14.63 4.99
C ALA A 443 28.17 15.17 4.50
N ASP A 444 27.17 14.30 4.31
CA ASP A 444 25.81 14.70 3.88
C ASP A 444 25.14 15.60 4.93
N VAL A 445 25.24 15.22 6.22
CA VAL A 445 24.69 16.01 7.32
C VAL A 445 25.37 17.36 7.43
N LEU A 446 26.71 17.41 7.32
CA LEU A 446 27.47 18.67 7.32
C LEU A 446 27.07 19.56 6.16
N LYS A 447 26.96 18.99 4.96
CA LYS A 447 26.54 19.77 3.79
C LYS A 447 25.17 20.39 4.02
N ARG A 448 24.18 19.63 4.48
CA ARG A 448 22.83 20.10 4.76
C ARG A 448 22.81 21.18 5.86
N PHE A 449 23.59 20.97 6.91
CA PHE A 449 23.77 21.90 8.00
C PHE A 449 24.36 23.24 7.53
N ASP A 450 25.46 23.21 6.75
CA ASP A 450 26.15 24.41 6.24
C ASP A 450 25.29 25.16 5.21
N ASP A 451 24.57 24.45 4.32
CA ASP A 451 23.66 25.04 3.32
C ASP A 451 22.55 25.86 4.00
N THR A 452 21.83 25.26 4.97
CA THR A 452 20.75 25.95 5.67
C THR A 452 21.26 27.08 6.56
N TRP A 453 22.40 26.89 7.21
CA TRP A 453 23.03 27.95 7.99
C TRP A 453 23.33 29.18 7.14
N THR A 454 23.85 28.99 5.95
CA THR A 454 24.18 30.09 5.03
C THR A 454 22.94 30.95 4.75
N ILE A 455 21.79 30.32 4.56
CA ILE A 455 20.53 31.02 4.32
C ILE A 455 20.05 31.71 5.59
N PHE A 456 19.95 30.96 6.69
CA PHE A 456 19.47 31.48 7.98
C PHE A 456 20.31 32.67 8.44
N ARG A 457 21.64 32.53 8.45
CA ARG A 457 22.54 33.56 8.87
C ARG A 457 22.55 34.78 7.93
N GLY A 458 22.34 34.55 6.63
CA GLY A 458 22.14 35.59 5.64
C GLY A 458 20.94 36.46 5.97
N ARG A 459 19.76 35.85 6.26
CA ARG A 459 18.54 36.56 6.65
C ARG A 459 18.66 37.32 7.97
N VAL A 460 19.31 36.72 8.97
CA VAL A 460 19.59 37.42 10.23
C VAL A 460 20.49 38.64 9.98
N ARG A 461 21.46 38.55 9.03
CA ARG A 461 22.30 39.69 8.65
C ARG A 461 21.51 40.81 7.96
N GLU A 462 20.50 40.48 7.15
CA GLU A 462 19.61 41.46 6.51
C GLU A 462 18.79 42.25 7.53
N VAL A 463 18.35 41.62 8.63
CA VAL A 463 17.71 42.32 9.76
C VAL A 463 18.62 43.40 10.32
N GLY A 464 19.91 43.18 10.32
CA GLY A 464 20.94 44.12 10.79
C GLY A 464 20.93 44.32 12.31
N ARG A 465 22.00 44.87 12.83
CA ARG A 465 22.18 45.09 14.30
C ARG A 465 21.05 45.94 14.91
N ALA A 466 20.63 46.98 14.22
CA ALA A 466 19.56 47.89 14.69
C ALA A 466 18.19 47.18 14.73
N GLY A 467 17.94 46.24 13.83
CA GLY A 467 16.71 45.49 13.72
C GLY A 467 16.58 44.33 14.73
N LEU A 468 17.65 43.87 15.36
CA LEU A 468 17.60 42.73 16.27
C LEU A 468 16.66 42.91 17.48
N MET A 469 16.37 44.14 17.86
CA MET A 469 15.42 44.46 18.94
C MET A 469 13.97 44.56 18.46
N ASN A 470 13.72 44.52 17.15
CA ASN A 470 12.38 44.53 16.62
C ASN A 470 11.67 43.18 16.90
N ALA A 471 10.36 43.25 17.05
CA ALA A 471 9.57 42.03 17.23
C ALA A 471 9.50 41.21 15.92
N THR A 472 9.61 39.90 16.05
CA THR A 472 9.28 38.94 15.00
C THR A 472 7.77 38.72 14.92
N PRO A 473 7.24 38.13 13.84
CA PRO A 473 5.84 37.72 13.78
C PRO A 473 5.40 36.78 14.90
N SER A 474 6.29 35.92 15.42
CA SER A 474 6.01 35.03 16.55
C SER A 474 5.97 35.76 17.92
N GLY A 475 6.31 37.04 17.95
CA GLY A 475 6.21 37.90 19.13
C GLY A 475 7.50 38.01 19.95
N TRP A 476 8.57 37.33 19.62
CA TRP A 476 9.91 37.50 20.18
C TRP A 476 10.62 38.68 19.51
N SER A 477 11.72 39.16 20.11
CA SER A 477 12.65 39.95 19.33
C SER A 477 13.53 39.05 18.44
N TYR A 478 14.06 39.59 17.32
CA TYR A 478 15.05 38.85 16.53
C TYR A 478 16.28 38.46 17.34
N ARG A 479 16.64 39.25 18.36
CA ARG A 479 17.69 38.88 19.33
C ARG A 479 17.31 37.65 20.13
N ASP A 480 16.07 37.58 20.65
CA ASP A 480 15.59 36.43 21.44
C ASP A 480 15.50 35.17 20.57
N MET A 481 15.11 35.31 19.31
CA MET A 481 15.16 34.23 18.33
C MET A 481 16.61 33.73 18.14
N CYS A 482 17.61 34.62 18.02
CA CYS A 482 19.00 34.22 17.93
C CYS A 482 19.51 33.52 19.21
N ALA A 483 19.12 34.01 20.40
CA ALA A 483 19.44 33.38 21.67
C ALA A 483 18.86 31.96 21.78
N HIS A 484 17.61 31.82 21.39
CA HIS A 484 16.91 30.55 21.34
C HIS A 484 17.59 29.58 20.36
N ALA A 485 17.92 30.01 19.14
CA ALA A 485 18.63 29.18 18.16
C ALA A 485 20.02 28.76 18.65
N ALA A 486 20.78 29.67 19.28
CA ALA A 486 22.08 29.37 19.87
C ALA A 486 21.97 28.33 20.99
N ASN A 487 20.96 28.45 21.86
CA ASN A 487 20.73 27.49 22.94
C ASN A 487 20.43 26.08 22.39
N TRP A 488 19.56 25.94 21.38
CA TRP A 488 19.28 24.63 20.79
C TRP A 488 20.49 24.02 20.10
N MET A 489 21.36 24.83 19.48
CA MET A 489 22.65 24.37 18.98
C MET A 489 23.55 23.83 20.10
N GLN A 490 23.56 24.45 21.29
CA GLN A 490 24.30 23.93 22.45
C GLN A 490 23.72 22.61 22.97
N GLN A 491 22.40 22.43 22.95
CA GLN A 491 21.77 21.14 23.25
C GLN A 491 22.17 20.06 22.21
N ALA A 492 22.27 20.41 20.93
CA ALA A 492 22.76 19.50 19.90
C ALA A 492 24.18 19.01 20.19
N VAL A 493 25.09 19.89 20.60
CA VAL A 493 26.47 19.52 21.00
C VAL A 493 26.44 18.54 22.17
N ALA A 494 25.66 18.85 23.22
CA ALA A 494 25.54 17.99 24.39
C ALA A 494 25.06 16.57 24.05
N GLU A 495 24.09 16.44 23.15
CA GLU A 495 23.61 15.12 22.69
C GLU A 495 24.63 14.38 21.80
N LEU A 496 25.34 15.08 20.93
CA LEU A 496 26.42 14.51 20.11
C LEU A 496 27.56 13.96 20.96
N GLU A 497 27.83 14.58 22.11
CA GLU A 497 28.86 14.17 23.08
C GLU A 497 28.40 13.08 24.05
N GLY A 498 27.16 12.62 23.97
CA GLY A 498 26.65 11.48 24.73
C GLY A 498 25.59 11.81 25.78
N GLY A 499 25.20 13.08 25.92
CA GLY A 499 24.04 13.49 26.67
C GLY A 499 22.75 13.10 25.93
N PHE A 500 21.81 12.47 26.64
CA PHE A 500 20.47 12.22 26.09
C PHE A 500 19.42 12.88 26.96
N LYS A 501 18.57 13.72 26.35
CA LYS A 501 17.49 14.39 27.06
C LYS A 501 16.16 14.14 26.35
N ILE A 502 15.16 13.73 27.13
CA ILE A 502 13.80 13.57 26.60
C ILE A 502 13.09 14.93 26.71
N TRP A 503 12.59 15.41 25.59
CA TRP A 503 11.85 16.65 25.50
C TRP A 503 10.36 16.37 25.35
N ASN A 504 9.55 17.15 26.06
CA ASN A 504 8.11 17.27 25.85
C ASN A 504 7.75 18.76 25.73
N ALA A 505 6.52 19.07 25.35
CA ALA A 505 6.09 20.45 25.12
C ALA A 505 6.38 21.39 26.30
N ALA A 506 6.14 20.95 27.54
CA ALA A 506 6.38 21.76 28.74
C ALA A 506 7.88 22.00 29.00
N THR A 507 8.73 20.99 28.81
CA THR A 507 10.19 21.14 29.00
C THR A 507 10.83 21.94 27.88
N ILE A 508 10.32 21.86 26.64
CA ILE A 508 10.73 22.71 25.53
C ILE A 508 10.40 24.17 25.83
N GLN A 509 9.17 24.45 26.24
CA GLN A 509 8.74 25.82 26.57
C GLN A 509 9.58 26.42 27.71
N ALA A 510 9.81 25.67 28.78
CA ALA A 510 10.64 26.12 29.89
C ALA A 510 12.10 26.40 29.47
N GLU A 511 12.64 25.59 28.58
CA GLU A 511 14.00 25.79 28.05
C GLU A 511 14.08 27.02 27.15
N ASN A 512 13.06 27.29 26.34
CA ASN A 512 12.96 28.47 25.50
C ASN A 512 12.93 29.75 26.37
N GLU A 513 12.10 29.78 27.40
CA GLU A 513 12.01 30.89 28.34
C GLU A 513 13.32 31.10 29.09
N ARG A 514 13.97 30.02 29.52
CA ARG A 514 15.29 30.08 30.16
C ARG A 514 16.35 30.66 29.27
N ALA A 515 16.39 30.25 28.00
CA ALA A 515 17.35 30.74 26.99
C ALA A 515 17.20 32.25 26.76
N VAL A 516 15.97 32.73 26.58
CA VAL A 516 15.66 34.14 26.36
C VAL A 516 16.04 34.98 27.60
N GLU A 517 15.66 34.55 28.81
CA GLU A 517 16.00 35.27 30.05
C GLU A 517 17.50 35.32 30.30
N ALA A 518 18.23 34.22 30.07
CA ALA A 518 19.69 34.18 30.25
C ALA A 518 20.41 35.20 29.34
N HIS A 519 19.85 35.52 28.18
CA HIS A 519 20.43 36.45 27.21
C HIS A 519 19.80 37.85 27.22
N ARG A 520 18.93 38.12 28.20
CA ARG A 520 18.16 39.38 28.26
C ARG A 520 19.03 40.66 28.23
N LEU A 521 20.22 40.57 28.82
CA LEU A 521 21.19 41.70 28.89
C LEU A 521 22.32 41.59 27.85
N VAL A 522 22.34 40.56 27.00
CA VAL A 522 23.37 40.39 25.99
C VAL A 522 23.12 41.36 24.83
N GLY A 523 24.11 42.15 24.49
CA GLY A 523 24.02 43.10 23.38
C GLY A 523 23.95 42.41 22.03
N ALA A 524 23.41 43.10 21.02
CA ALA A 524 23.17 42.56 19.68
C ALA A 524 24.42 41.95 19.03
N GLU A 525 25.57 42.58 19.19
CA GLU A 525 26.83 42.09 18.60
C GLU A 525 27.29 40.79 19.28
N ALA A 526 27.29 40.78 20.62
CA ALA A 526 27.66 39.60 21.40
C ALA A 526 26.70 38.41 21.15
N MET A 527 25.42 38.71 20.90
CA MET A 527 24.43 37.67 20.55
C MET A 527 24.71 37.03 19.18
N LEU A 528 25.09 37.84 18.19
CA LEU A 528 25.47 37.33 16.87
C LEU A 528 26.78 36.53 16.94
N ASP A 529 27.77 36.98 17.73
CA ASP A 529 29.00 36.24 17.97
C ASP A 529 28.75 34.89 18.67
N GLU A 530 27.84 34.87 19.63
CA GLU A 530 27.41 33.63 20.31
C GLU A 530 26.70 32.66 19.36
N LEU A 531 25.80 33.18 18.51
CA LEU A 531 25.13 32.40 17.47
C LEU A 531 26.13 31.76 16.50
N ASP A 532 27.11 32.53 16.01
CA ASP A 532 28.17 32.05 15.09
C ASP A 532 29.12 31.04 15.80
N THR A 533 29.41 31.27 17.08
CA THR A 533 30.22 30.35 17.91
C THR A 533 29.49 29.02 18.15
N SER A 534 28.19 29.08 18.44
CA SER A 534 27.38 27.89 18.64
C SER A 534 27.30 27.05 17.36
N HIS A 535 27.12 27.68 16.19
CA HIS A 535 27.19 27.01 14.89
C HIS A 535 28.53 26.28 14.69
N THR A 536 29.64 26.96 14.92
CA THR A 536 30.98 26.38 14.76
C THR A 536 31.17 25.15 15.65
N ARG A 537 30.74 25.20 16.90
CA ARG A 537 30.80 24.07 17.85
C ARG A 537 29.96 22.86 17.38
N VAL A 538 28.74 23.08 16.92
CA VAL A 538 27.91 21.99 16.38
C VAL A 538 28.58 21.37 15.16
N ARG A 539 29.08 22.19 14.25
CA ARG A 539 29.78 21.72 13.05
C ARG A 539 31.00 20.85 13.39
N GLU A 540 31.81 21.27 14.37
CA GLU A 540 32.93 20.48 14.85
C GLU A 540 32.50 19.19 15.55
N ALA A 541 31.39 19.21 16.30
CA ALA A 541 30.82 18.03 16.95
C ALA A 541 30.29 17.03 15.91
N ILE A 542 29.58 17.49 14.89
CA ILE A 542 29.12 16.64 13.78
C ILE A 542 30.33 15.99 13.07
N ALA A 543 31.38 16.75 12.76
CA ALA A 543 32.56 16.25 12.05
C ALA A 543 33.32 15.12 12.79
N LYS A 544 33.10 14.96 14.09
CA LYS A 544 33.71 13.89 14.92
C LYS A 544 32.86 12.60 14.97
N VAL A 545 31.65 12.61 14.44
CA VAL A 545 30.75 11.45 14.46
C VAL A 545 31.10 10.52 13.30
N SER A 546 31.25 9.22 13.56
CA SER A 546 31.44 8.23 12.48
C SER A 546 30.15 8.07 11.66
N ASP A 547 30.28 7.71 10.36
CA ASP A 547 29.14 7.50 9.47
C ASP A 547 28.14 6.44 10.01
N GLU A 548 28.65 5.37 10.62
CA GLU A 548 27.82 4.35 11.24
C GLU A 548 26.94 4.92 12.36
N ARG A 549 27.52 5.72 13.25
CA ARG A 549 26.80 6.38 14.33
C ARG A 549 25.85 7.46 13.78
N MET A 550 26.24 8.16 12.72
CA MET A 550 25.43 9.16 12.05
C MET A 550 24.14 8.51 11.49
N ALA A 551 24.28 7.42 10.75
CA ALA A 551 23.14 6.70 10.18
C ALA A 551 22.21 6.11 11.24
N ALA A 552 22.74 5.57 12.35
CA ALA A 552 21.97 4.85 13.35
C ALA A 552 21.16 5.76 14.29
N LYS A 553 21.72 6.88 14.76
CA LYS A 553 21.13 7.67 15.85
C LYS A 553 21.15 9.18 15.64
N VAL A 554 22.21 9.72 15.08
CA VAL A 554 22.50 11.16 15.12
C VAL A 554 21.76 11.93 14.06
N ALA A 555 21.62 11.36 12.88
CA ALA A 555 20.93 12.00 11.76
C ALA A 555 19.43 12.31 12.01
N GLY A 556 18.84 11.75 13.07
CA GLY A 556 17.49 12.11 13.52
C GLY A 556 17.46 13.24 14.54
N VAL A 557 18.56 13.44 15.28
CA VAL A 557 18.65 14.42 16.38
C VAL A 557 19.13 15.79 15.89
N VAL A 558 20.23 15.82 15.14
CA VAL A 558 20.81 17.08 14.60
C VAL A 558 19.79 17.96 13.86
N PRO A 559 18.93 17.42 12.98
CA PRO A 559 17.95 18.23 12.28
C PRO A 559 17.06 19.08 13.18
N PHE A 560 16.52 18.48 14.25
CA PHE A 560 15.57 19.15 15.15
C PHE A 560 16.15 20.32 15.95
N TYR A 561 17.45 20.27 16.22
CA TYR A 561 18.14 21.34 16.96
C TYR A 561 18.80 22.37 16.04
N THR A 562 18.85 22.10 14.73
CA THR A 562 19.62 22.91 13.78
C THR A 562 18.79 23.24 12.54
N TYR A 563 19.05 22.62 11.43
CA TYR A 563 18.56 23.09 10.13
C TYR A 563 17.02 23.05 9.96
N LEU A 564 16.30 22.11 10.55
CA LEU A 564 14.83 22.15 10.56
C LEU A 564 14.29 23.28 11.43
N HIS A 565 14.90 23.47 12.59
CA HIS A 565 14.57 24.55 13.51
C HIS A 565 14.87 25.93 12.88
N TRP A 566 15.98 26.07 12.17
CA TRP A 566 16.27 27.30 11.42
C TRP A 566 15.29 27.54 10.26
N GLU A 567 14.87 26.49 9.56
CA GLU A 567 13.84 26.57 8.52
C GLU A 567 12.51 27.05 9.07
N GLU A 568 12.13 26.64 10.28
CA GLU A 568 10.96 27.15 10.98
C GLU A 568 11.07 28.66 11.18
N HIS A 569 12.16 29.16 11.74
CA HIS A 569 12.39 30.59 11.91
C HIS A 569 12.52 31.36 10.59
N LEU A 570 13.10 30.76 9.56
CA LEU A 570 13.13 31.37 8.22
C LEU A 570 11.73 31.67 7.70
N ARG A 571 10.78 30.75 7.92
CA ARG A 571 9.39 30.91 7.49
C ARG A 571 8.59 31.86 8.39
N GLU A 572 8.65 31.62 9.69
CA GLU A 572 7.77 32.27 10.67
C GLU A 572 8.24 33.67 11.04
N ASP A 573 9.54 33.87 11.18
CA ASP A 573 10.11 35.08 11.71
C ASP A 573 10.85 35.94 10.67
N LEU A 574 11.51 35.31 9.70
CA LEU A 574 12.39 36.00 8.75
C LEU A 574 11.76 36.19 7.35
N GLY A 575 10.44 35.87 7.23
CA GLY A 575 9.65 36.19 6.06
C GLY A 575 10.07 35.49 4.76
N MET A 576 10.73 34.36 4.87
CA MET A 576 11.12 33.56 3.73
C MET A 576 9.93 32.72 3.27
N ASN A 577 9.13 33.28 2.38
CA ASN A 577 8.16 32.51 1.59
C ASN A 577 8.93 31.88 0.43
N GLU A 578 9.13 30.58 0.43
CA GLU A 578 9.72 29.85 -0.69
C GLU A 578 8.93 30.01 -1.97
#